data_0b734b9dea88821dbd902243026dfe4e
#
_entry.id   0b734b9dea88821dbd902243026dfe4e
#
_cell.length_a   1.000
_cell.length_b   1.000
_cell.length_c   1.000
_cell.angle_alpha   90.00
_cell.angle_beta   90.00
_cell.angle_gamma   90.00
#
_symmetry.space_group_name_H-M   'P 1'
#
loop_
_entity.id
_entity.type
_entity.pdbx_description
1 polymer ?
#
loop_
_entity_poly.entity_id
_entity_poly.type
_entity_poly.pdbx_seq_one_letter_code
_entity_poly.pdbx_strand_id
1 'polypeptide(L)'
;MTDCIKVKKISKYIRYWISKQPEVKEESLTDYLLFQMSEKVPRIRYKAFSRHAEAKTTGADWEWWFVLSSTCAYKFRVQAKKGFTDNYPHIVHSNKYGLQIEKLLKDAIRTNSIPLYAFYTKEMGTVMCTRGINDEGVYIAGANKVYRSFIRGGKKKVSIQDVLSIANPLSCFFCCPLMEITDIRFSNFLEYYYNEESREAIQQALKIENDKETTPGITTLGLHERIPRYVSILMAQKNTEQNDIDSWYENEFSNRIKGINAIMVYDIRDTERKK
;
A
#
# COMPACT_ATOMS: atom_id res chain seq x y z
N MET A 1 1.78 -10.47 21.88
CA MET A 1 1.08 -10.74 20.58
C MET A 1 1.88 -10.06 19.50
N THR A 2 2.32 -10.79 18.47
CA THR A 2 3.11 -10.24 17.37
C THR A 2 2.30 -9.27 16.50
N ASP A 3 2.96 -8.35 15.80
CA ASP A 3 2.29 -7.38 14.92
C ASP A 3 1.48 -8.10 13.82
N CYS A 4 2.01 -9.20 13.28
CA CYS A 4 1.31 -10.08 12.36
C CYS A 4 -0.07 -10.52 12.88
N ILE A 5 -0.15 -11.04 14.10
CA ILE A 5 -1.42 -11.50 14.68
C ILE A 5 -2.40 -10.34 14.87
N LYS A 6 -1.89 -9.14 15.21
CA LYS A 6 -2.71 -7.94 15.37
C LYS A 6 -3.30 -7.51 14.02
N VAL A 7 -2.47 -7.42 12.99
CA VAL A 7 -2.89 -7.07 11.63
C VAL A 7 -3.87 -8.09 11.07
N LYS A 8 -3.59 -9.39 11.26
CA LYS A 8 -4.51 -10.46 10.86
C LYS A 8 -5.89 -10.33 11.52
N LYS A 9 -5.95 -10.00 12.81
CA LYS A 9 -7.24 -9.76 13.52
C LYS A 9 -7.99 -8.56 12.95
N ILE A 10 -7.30 -7.46 12.63
CA ILE A 10 -7.92 -6.27 12.02
C ILE A 10 -8.48 -6.64 10.63
N SER A 11 -7.70 -7.34 9.81
CA SER A 11 -8.10 -7.77 8.48
C SER A 11 -9.31 -8.73 8.53
N LYS A 12 -9.34 -9.68 9.47
CA LYS A 12 -10.50 -10.56 9.71
C LYS A 12 -11.74 -9.78 10.13
N TYR A 13 -11.60 -8.75 10.94
CA TYR A 13 -12.74 -7.90 11.32
C TYR A 13 -13.31 -7.16 10.12
N ILE A 14 -12.48 -6.66 9.21
CA ILE A 14 -12.94 -6.04 7.96
C ILE A 14 -13.77 -7.05 7.13
N ARG A 15 -13.30 -8.30 7.00
CA ARG A 15 -14.07 -9.37 6.34
C ARG A 15 -15.45 -9.57 7.00
N TYR A 16 -15.45 -9.67 8.33
CA TYR A 16 -16.70 -9.77 9.10
C TYR A 16 -17.61 -8.57 8.87
N TRP A 17 -17.08 -7.35 8.91
CA TRP A 17 -17.85 -6.13 8.69
C TRP A 17 -18.50 -6.12 7.31
N ILE A 18 -17.74 -6.39 6.24
CA ILE A 18 -18.28 -6.50 4.87
C ILE A 18 -19.38 -7.59 4.78
N SER A 19 -19.21 -8.71 5.49
CA SER A 19 -20.23 -9.77 5.50
C SER A 19 -21.54 -9.36 6.16
N LYS A 20 -21.50 -8.47 7.15
CA LYS A 20 -22.67 -7.96 7.88
C LYS A 20 -23.28 -6.71 7.25
N GLN A 21 -22.46 -5.89 6.62
CA GLN A 21 -22.84 -4.63 5.98
C GLN A 21 -22.21 -4.54 4.59
N PRO A 22 -22.76 -5.23 3.58
CA PRO A 22 -22.20 -5.22 2.23
C PRO A 22 -22.09 -3.83 1.61
N GLU A 23 -22.91 -2.88 2.06
CA GLU A 23 -22.93 -1.48 1.58
C GLU A 23 -21.93 -0.56 2.28
N VAL A 24 -21.11 -1.08 3.21
CA VAL A 24 -20.06 -0.28 3.85
C VAL A 24 -19.15 0.34 2.77
N LYS A 25 -18.83 1.62 2.92
CA LYS A 25 -18.03 2.35 1.94
C LYS A 25 -16.55 1.92 2.00
N GLU A 26 -15.88 1.98 0.84
CA GLU A 26 -14.45 1.69 0.70
C GLU A 26 -13.60 2.58 1.61
N GLU A 27 -13.93 3.87 1.66
CA GLU A 27 -13.24 4.86 2.48
C GLU A 27 -13.35 4.52 3.98
N SER A 28 -14.53 4.09 4.44
CA SER A 28 -14.74 3.70 5.84
C SER A 28 -13.90 2.50 6.25
N LEU A 29 -13.73 1.54 5.34
CA LEU A 29 -12.87 0.37 5.55
C LEU A 29 -11.40 0.77 5.60
N THR A 30 -10.99 1.72 4.73
CA THR A 30 -9.62 2.25 4.69
C THR A 30 -9.30 3.03 5.96
N ASP A 31 -10.17 3.95 6.36
CA ASP A 31 -10.00 4.74 7.59
C ASP A 31 -9.90 3.82 8.81
N TYR A 32 -10.80 2.83 8.91
CA TYR A 32 -10.77 1.85 9.98
C TYR A 32 -9.47 1.02 9.97
N LEU A 33 -9.04 0.53 8.81
CA LEU A 33 -7.81 -0.25 8.67
C LEU A 33 -6.61 0.53 9.19
N LEU A 34 -6.38 1.73 8.67
CA LEU A 34 -5.21 2.54 8.98
C LEU A 34 -5.21 2.99 10.44
N PHE A 35 -6.37 3.43 10.95
CA PHE A 35 -6.53 3.79 12.36
C PHE A 35 -6.28 2.61 13.29
N GLN A 36 -6.92 1.46 13.07
CA GLN A 36 -6.74 0.29 13.93
C GLN A 36 -5.32 -0.27 13.88
N MET A 37 -4.65 -0.18 12.73
CA MET A 37 -3.25 -0.57 12.64
C MET A 37 -2.37 0.34 13.50
N SER A 38 -2.58 1.64 13.50
CA SER A 38 -1.82 2.57 14.34
C SER A 38 -2.09 2.38 15.82
N GLU A 39 -3.33 2.06 16.21
CA GLU A 39 -3.72 1.82 17.60
C GLU A 39 -3.20 0.48 18.17
N LYS A 40 -3.25 -0.57 17.36
CA LYS A 40 -2.91 -1.93 17.83
C LYS A 40 -1.46 -2.31 17.63
N VAL A 41 -0.77 -1.71 16.66
CA VAL A 41 0.63 -2.01 16.32
C VAL A 41 1.51 -0.83 16.77
N PRO A 42 2.24 -0.94 17.90
CA PRO A 42 2.95 0.20 18.50
C PRO A 42 4.00 0.87 17.60
N ARG A 43 4.46 0.15 16.58
CA ARG A 43 5.45 0.62 15.59
C ARG A 43 4.83 1.28 14.37
N ILE A 44 3.50 1.35 14.28
CA ILE A 44 2.79 2.04 13.22
C ILE A 44 2.39 3.43 13.68
N ARG A 45 2.61 4.42 12.81
CA ARG A 45 2.10 5.78 12.95
C ARG A 45 1.25 6.09 11.73
N TYR A 46 0.21 6.86 11.93
CA TYR A 46 -0.76 7.20 10.91
C TYR A 46 -1.16 8.66 11.03
N LYS A 47 -1.28 9.33 9.89
CA LYS A 47 -1.85 10.68 9.77
C LYS A 47 -2.81 10.72 8.60
N ALA A 48 -4.06 11.04 8.87
CA ALA A 48 -5.05 11.37 7.85
C ALA A 48 -4.95 12.87 7.49
N PHE A 49 -5.29 13.19 6.25
CA PHE A 49 -5.40 14.57 5.77
C PHE A 49 -6.84 14.92 5.49
N SER A 50 -7.17 16.23 5.57
CA SER A 50 -8.48 16.70 5.13
C SER A 50 -8.63 16.44 3.63
N ARG A 51 -9.80 15.95 3.20
CA ARG A 51 -10.10 15.50 1.82
C ARG A 51 -10.09 16.60 0.75
N HIS A 52 -9.62 17.83 1.07
CA HIS A 52 -9.56 18.94 0.12
C HIS A 52 -8.48 18.80 -0.96
N ALA A 53 -7.49 17.92 -0.76
CA ALA A 53 -6.51 17.59 -1.79
C ALA A 53 -6.94 16.29 -2.48
N GLU A 54 -7.86 16.40 -3.45
CA GLU A 54 -8.41 15.25 -4.15
C GLU A 54 -7.33 14.33 -4.75
N ALA A 55 -7.46 13.02 -4.50
CA ALA A 55 -6.71 11.92 -5.11
C ALA A 55 -6.85 11.82 -6.65
N LYS A 56 -7.31 12.90 -7.28
CA LYS A 56 -7.59 12.99 -8.74
C LYS A 56 -6.33 12.83 -9.60
N THR A 57 -5.15 13.11 -9.05
CA THR A 57 -3.92 13.18 -9.85
C THR A 57 -3.00 11.98 -9.68
N THR A 58 -2.99 11.32 -8.52
CA THR A 58 -2.03 10.24 -8.19
C THR A 58 -2.60 8.84 -8.40
N GLY A 59 -3.92 8.69 -8.30
CA GLY A 59 -4.58 7.37 -8.31
C GLY A 59 -4.32 6.55 -7.04
N ALA A 60 -3.70 7.11 -6.00
CA ALA A 60 -3.47 6.47 -4.71
C ALA A 60 -4.37 7.07 -3.63
N ASP A 61 -4.78 6.26 -2.64
CA ASP A 61 -5.51 6.73 -1.47
C ASP A 61 -4.58 7.09 -0.33
N TRP A 62 -3.51 6.29 -0.13
CA TRP A 62 -2.51 6.61 0.90
C TRP A 62 -1.09 6.27 0.47
N GLU A 63 -0.14 6.83 1.22
CA GLU A 63 1.28 6.53 1.16
C GLU A 63 1.66 5.65 2.35
N TRP A 64 2.45 4.61 2.11
CA TRP A 64 2.91 3.70 3.14
C TRP A 64 4.43 3.63 3.16
N TRP A 65 5.03 3.75 4.34
CA TRP A 65 6.47 3.67 4.54
C TRP A 65 6.82 2.51 5.46
N PHE A 66 7.81 1.75 5.04
CA PHE A 66 8.49 0.75 5.88
C PHE A 66 9.89 1.24 6.13
N VAL A 67 10.20 1.61 7.39
CA VAL A 67 11.50 2.15 7.79
C VAL A 67 12.29 1.03 8.45
N LEU A 68 13.32 0.54 7.76
CA LEU A 68 14.14 -0.58 8.17
C LEU A 68 15.37 -0.12 8.97
N SER A 69 16.00 0.97 8.51
CA SER A 69 17.14 1.60 9.19
C SER A 69 17.10 3.12 9.04
N SER A 70 18.12 3.82 9.52
CA SER A 70 18.27 5.27 9.30
C SER A 70 18.51 5.63 7.83
N THR A 71 19.00 4.67 7.05
CA THR A 71 19.40 4.83 5.64
C THR A 71 18.68 3.88 4.68
N CYS A 72 17.65 3.17 5.15
CA CYS A 72 16.90 2.25 4.32
C CYS A 72 15.42 2.31 4.66
N ALA A 73 14.62 2.75 3.71
CA ALA A 73 13.17 2.75 3.82
C ALA A 73 12.53 2.42 2.47
N TYR A 74 11.39 1.74 2.50
CA TYR A 74 10.58 1.47 1.31
C TYR A 74 9.30 2.29 1.33
N LYS A 75 8.98 2.85 0.19
CA LYS A 75 7.79 3.67 -0.03
C LYS A 75 6.80 2.97 -0.95
N PHE A 76 5.54 2.99 -0.57
CA PHE A 76 4.44 2.45 -1.37
C PHE A 76 3.38 3.52 -1.62
N ARG A 77 2.75 3.45 -2.79
CA ARG A 77 1.51 4.16 -3.13
C ARG A 77 0.39 3.15 -3.24
N VAL A 78 -0.61 3.27 -2.39
CA VAL A 78 -1.66 2.26 -2.27
C VAL A 78 -3.01 2.84 -2.66
N GLN A 79 -3.72 2.12 -3.55
CA GLN A 79 -5.10 2.37 -3.93
C GLN A 79 -5.99 1.30 -3.32
N ALA A 80 -7.05 1.69 -2.65
CA ALA A 80 -8.07 0.78 -2.14
C ALA A 80 -9.08 0.39 -3.23
N LYS A 81 -9.60 -0.83 -3.14
CA LYS A 81 -10.78 -1.28 -3.89
C LYS A 81 -11.61 -2.25 -3.07
N LYS A 82 -12.90 -1.97 -2.96
CA LYS A 82 -13.85 -2.87 -2.32
C LYS A 82 -14.54 -3.75 -3.34
N GLY A 83 -14.62 -5.06 -3.08
CA GLY A 83 -15.41 -6.01 -3.86
C GLY A 83 -16.91 -5.86 -3.62
N PHE A 84 -17.69 -6.00 -4.69
CA PHE A 84 -19.15 -6.04 -4.67
C PHE A 84 -19.60 -7.37 -5.22
N THR A 85 -20.53 -8.04 -4.54
CA THR A 85 -21.06 -9.34 -4.89
C THR A 85 -19.96 -10.33 -5.30
N ASP A 86 -19.51 -10.33 -6.55
CA ASP A 86 -18.56 -11.28 -7.14
C ASP A 86 -17.38 -10.62 -7.87
N ASN A 87 -17.30 -9.27 -7.89
CA ASN A 87 -16.29 -8.54 -8.68
C ASN A 87 -15.86 -7.22 -8.05
N TYR A 88 -14.83 -6.62 -8.69
CA TYR A 88 -14.35 -5.26 -8.40
C TYR A 88 -14.74 -4.31 -9.54
N PRO A 89 -15.94 -3.71 -9.52
CA PRO A 89 -16.46 -2.93 -10.65
C PRO A 89 -15.63 -1.70 -10.97
N HIS A 90 -14.94 -1.14 -9.95
CA HIS A 90 -14.18 0.09 -10.09
C HIS A 90 -12.68 -0.10 -10.38
N ILE A 91 -12.22 -1.33 -10.61
CA ILE A 91 -10.81 -1.58 -10.96
C ILE A 91 -10.46 -1.05 -12.35
N VAL A 92 -11.44 -1.09 -13.28
CA VAL A 92 -11.34 -0.53 -14.63
C VAL A 92 -11.85 0.90 -14.72
N HIS A 93 -11.97 1.58 -13.57
CA HIS A 93 -12.52 2.94 -13.53
C HIS A 93 -11.68 3.92 -14.32
N SER A 94 -12.32 4.59 -15.28
CA SER A 94 -11.77 5.66 -16.08
C SER A 94 -12.56 6.95 -15.81
N ASN A 95 -11.86 8.05 -15.65
CA ASN A 95 -12.46 9.38 -15.61
C ASN A 95 -11.90 10.23 -16.75
N LYS A 96 -12.31 11.50 -16.84
CA LYS A 96 -11.84 12.44 -17.88
C LYS A 96 -10.29 12.58 -17.96
N TYR A 97 -9.57 12.09 -16.96
CA TYR A 97 -8.11 12.11 -16.91
C TYR A 97 -7.46 10.74 -17.17
N GLY A 98 -8.21 9.74 -17.65
CA GLY A 98 -7.74 8.40 -17.95
C GLY A 98 -7.97 7.37 -16.85
N LEU A 99 -7.38 6.18 -17.02
CA LEU A 99 -7.51 5.07 -16.09
C LEU A 99 -6.81 5.39 -14.75
N GLN A 100 -7.49 5.13 -13.64
CA GLN A 100 -6.94 5.35 -12.29
C GLN A 100 -5.67 4.55 -12.05
N ILE A 101 -5.61 3.30 -12.53
CA ILE A 101 -4.43 2.45 -12.40
C ILE A 101 -3.21 2.99 -13.15
N GLU A 102 -3.39 3.56 -14.34
CA GLU A 102 -2.27 4.16 -15.09
C GLU A 102 -1.71 5.41 -14.38
N LYS A 103 -2.59 6.18 -13.73
CA LYS A 103 -2.13 7.31 -12.90
C LYS A 103 -1.30 6.82 -11.73
N LEU A 104 -1.76 5.76 -11.03
CA LEU A 104 -1.04 5.16 -9.92
C LEU A 104 0.35 4.69 -10.36
N LEU A 105 0.44 4.01 -11.51
CA LEU A 105 1.70 3.53 -12.06
C LEU A 105 2.65 4.69 -12.44
N LYS A 106 2.14 5.72 -13.11
CA LYS A 106 2.92 6.92 -13.48
C LYS A 106 3.39 7.69 -12.25
N ASP A 107 2.51 7.88 -11.26
CA ASP A 107 2.85 8.54 -10.00
C ASP A 107 3.91 7.76 -9.22
N ALA A 108 3.82 6.44 -9.21
CA ALA A 108 4.79 5.57 -8.56
C ALA A 108 6.20 5.72 -9.15
N ILE A 109 6.33 5.76 -10.47
CA ILE A 109 7.62 6.04 -11.14
C ILE A 109 8.14 7.43 -10.73
N ARG A 110 7.28 8.45 -10.81
CA ARG A 110 7.64 9.85 -10.52
C ARG A 110 8.09 10.05 -9.07
N THR A 111 7.47 9.35 -8.12
CA THR A 111 7.70 9.53 -6.68
C THR A 111 8.61 8.46 -6.08
N ASN A 112 9.21 7.61 -6.90
CA ASN A 112 9.99 6.45 -6.50
C ASN A 112 9.26 5.65 -5.41
N SER A 113 8.13 5.04 -5.77
CA SER A 113 7.32 4.23 -4.85
C SER A 113 6.82 2.96 -5.53
N ILE A 114 6.60 1.91 -4.77
CA ILE A 114 6.01 0.67 -5.25
C ILE A 114 4.48 0.86 -5.31
N PRO A 115 3.84 0.71 -6.49
CA PRO A 115 2.40 0.88 -6.61
C PRO A 115 1.66 -0.39 -6.18
N LEU A 116 0.71 -0.26 -5.26
CA LEU A 116 -0.06 -1.38 -4.72
C LEU A 116 -1.56 -1.12 -4.80
N TYR A 117 -2.31 -2.21 -4.84
CA TYR A 117 -3.72 -2.24 -4.52
C TYR A 117 -3.97 -2.92 -3.18
N ALA A 118 -4.87 -2.35 -2.37
CA ALA A 118 -5.48 -3.01 -1.22
C ALA A 118 -6.92 -3.38 -1.56
N PHE A 119 -7.19 -4.67 -1.57
CA PHE A 119 -8.48 -5.23 -1.92
C PHE A 119 -9.26 -5.65 -0.68
N TYR A 120 -10.46 -5.09 -0.50
CA TYR A 120 -11.38 -5.45 0.57
C TYR A 120 -12.42 -6.44 0.07
N THR A 121 -12.55 -7.58 0.78
CA THR A 121 -13.50 -8.63 0.41
C THR A 121 -13.97 -9.44 1.62
N LYS A 122 -15.16 -10.04 1.50
CA LYS A 122 -15.64 -11.08 2.42
C LYS A 122 -15.18 -12.48 2.00
N GLU A 123 -14.71 -12.65 0.78
CA GLU A 123 -14.28 -13.94 0.25
C GLU A 123 -12.89 -14.34 0.79
N MET A 124 -12.62 -15.64 0.77
CA MET A 124 -11.33 -16.19 1.23
C MET A 124 -10.36 -16.31 0.07
N GLY A 125 -9.11 -15.91 0.31
CA GLY A 125 -8.05 -16.05 -0.68
C GLY A 125 -7.66 -17.50 -0.94
N THR A 126 -7.22 -17.76 -2.17
CA THR A 126 -6.73 -19.08 -2.59
C THR A 126 -5.22 -19.25 -2.39
N VAL A 127 -4.48 -18.14 -2.25
CA VAL A 127 -3.04 -18.18 -2.02
C VAL A 127 -2.77 -18.68 -0.60
N MET A 128 -2.12 -19.83 -0.51
CA MET A 128 -1.78 -20.44 0.77
C MET A 128 -0.61 -19.71 1.43
N CYS A 129 -0.89 -18.99 2.50
CA CYS A 129 0.16 -18.57 3.42
C CYS A 129 0.60 -19.79 4.26
N THR A 130 1.90 -20.08 4.33
CA THR A 130 2.46 -21.16 5.13
C THR A 130 2.11 -21.11 6.62
N ARG A 131 1.57 -19.97 7.11
CA ARG A 131 1.19 -19.73 8.51
C ARG A 131 -0.31 -19.77 8.79
N GLY A 132 -1.13 -20.32 7.93
CA GLY A 132 -2.53 -20.58 8.27
C GLY A 132 -3.57 -20.27 7.19
N ILE A 133 -4.83 -20.27 7.60
CA ILE A 133 -5.99 -20.09 6.73
C ILE A 133 -6.06 -18.64 6.24
N ASN A 134 -6.32 -18.46 4.94
CA ASN A 134 -6.51 -17.17 4.30
C ASN A 134 -7.93 -16.61 4.54
N ASP A 135 -8.27 -16.38 5.80
CA ASP A 135 -9.56 -15.88 6.24
C ASP A 135 -9.55 -14.36 6.51
N GLU A 136 -8.63 -13.67 5.91
CA GLU A 136 -8.51 -12.21 5.98
C GLU A 136 -9.54 -11.51 5.08
N GLY A 137 -9.73 -10.21 5.31
CA GLY A 137 -10.60 -9.35 4.51
C GLY A 137 -9.85 -8.31 3.69
N VAL A 138 -8.52 -8.26 3.84
CA VAL A 138 -7.65 -7.32 3.13
C VAL A 138 -6.53 -8.09 2.45
N TYR A 139 -6.41 -7.89 1.14
CA TYR A 139 -5.39 -8.52 0.31
C TYR A 139 -4.63 -7.45 -0.47
N ILE A 140 -3.33 -7.65 -0.65
CA ILE A 140 -2.45 -6.71 -1.35
C ILE A 140 -1.93 -7.35 -2.63
N ALA A 141 -2.03 -6.62 -3.74
CA ALA A 141 -1.42 -6.98 -5.01
C ALA A 141 -0.63 -5.81 -5.59
N GLY A 142 0.39 -6.11 -6.38
CA GLY A 142 1.09 -5.12 -7.18
C GLY A 142 0.17 -4.52 -8.25
N ALA A 143 0.22 -3.19 -8.43
CA ALA A 143 -0.66 -2.52 -9.37
C ALA A 143 -0.30 -2.85 -10.82
N ASN A 144 0.99 -3.00 -11.15
CA ASN A 144 1.40 -3.39 -12.49
C ASN A 144 0.99 -4.84 -12.81
N LYS A 145 1.08 -5.73 -11.83
CA LYS A 145 0.57 -7.10 -11.98
C LYS A 145 -0.93 -7.11 -12.28
N VAL A 146 -1.72 -6.32 -11.55
CA VAL A 146 -3.17 -6.13 -11.79
C VAL A 146 -3.40 -5.56 -13.20
N TYR A 147 -2.64 -4.52 -13.58
CA TYR A 147 -2.76 -3.88 -14.90
C TYR A 147 -2.51 -4.88 -16.03
N ARG A 148 -1.42 -5.62 -15.96
CA ARG A 148 -1.04 -6.60 -16.99
C ARG A 148 -2.01 -7.76 -17.07
N SER A 149 -2.44 -8.30 -15.91
CA SER A 149 -3.30 -9.48 -15.86
C SER A 149 -4.73 -9.21 -16.31
N PHE A 150 -5.24 -7.99 -16.07
CA PHE A 150 -6.67 -7.75 -16.27
C PHE A 150 -6.99 -6.57 -17.19
N ILE A 151 -6.23 -5.47 -17.09
CA ILE A 151 -6.61 -4.23 -17.75
C ILE A 151 -6.05 -4.15 -19.18
N ARG A 152 -4.77 -4.42 -19.34
CA ARG A 152 -4.09 -4.39 -20.65
C ARG A 152 -4.72 -5.38 -21.65
N GLY A 153 -5.21 -6.52 -21.16
CA GLY A 153 -5.94 -7.52 -21.96
C GLY A 153 -7.39 -7.16 -22.28
N GLY A 154 -7.86 -5.98 -21.84
CA GLY A 154 -9.24 -5.52 -22.14
C GLY A 154 -10.33 -6.24 -21.34
N LYS A 155 -10.00 -6.85 -20.20
CA LYS A 155 -10.99 -7.53 -19.35
C LYS A 155 -11.99 -6.53 -18.79
N LYS A 156 -13.25 -6.64 -19.18
CA LYS A 156 -14.34 -5.72 -18.78
C LYS A 156 -14.81 -5.94 -17.35
N LYS A 157 -14.69 -7.16 -16.83
CA LYS A 157 -15.10 -7.53 -15.48
C LYS A 157 -13.97 -8.32 -14.81
N VAL A 158 -13.53 -7.87 -13.64
CA VAL A 158 -12.51 -8.54 -12.83
C VAL A 158 -13.20 -9.15 -11.62
N SER A 159 -13.23 -10.47 -11.54
CA SER A 159 -13.85 -11.17 -10.42
C SER A 159 -13.02 -11.08 -9.15
N ILE A 160 -13.65 -11.32 -8.00
CA ILE A 160 -12.95 -11.39 -6.72
C ILE A 160 -11.92 -12.54 -6.77
N GLN A 161 -12.26 -13.68 -7.35
CA GLN A 161 -11.36 -14.83 -7.45
C GLN A 161 -10.14 -14.54 -8.35
N ASP A 162 -10.33 -13.79 -9.45
CA ASP A 162 -9.20 -13.34 -10.28
C ASP A 162 -8.18 -12.56 -9.43
N VAL A 163 -8.65 -11.59 -8.63
CA VAL A 163 -7.79 -10.78 -7.77
C VAL A 163 -7.14 -11.64 -6.69
N LEU A 164 -7.91 -12.48 -6.02
CA LEU A 164 -7.40 -13.34 -4.93
C LEU A 164 -6.37 -14.38 -5.42
N SER A 165 -6.37 -14.73 -6.71
CA SER A 165 -5.35 -15.61 -7.29
C SER A 165 -3.96 -14.95 -7.42
N ILE A 166 -3.88 -13.62 -7.39
CA ILE A 166 -2.62 -12.87 -7.55
C ILE A 166 -2.27 -11.99 -6.34
N ALA A 167 -3.19 -11.84 -5.38
CA ALA A 167 -3.02 -10.99 -4.21
C ALA A 167 -2.64 -11.81 -2.97
N ASN A 168 -1.84 -11.21 -2.11
CA ASN A 168 -1.42 -11.82 -0.84
C ASN A 168 -2.20 -11.19 0.33
N PRO A 169 -2.49 -11.96 1.41
CA PRO A 169 -3.04 -11.39 2.63
C PRO A 169 -2.20 -10.21 3.14
N LEU A 170 -2.85 -9.16 3.64
CA LEU A 170 -2.16 -8.00 4.21
C LEU A 170 -1.14 -8.40 5.29
N SER A 171 -1.46 -9.42 6.09
CA SER A 171 -0.57 -9.89 7.15
C SER A 171 0.78 -10.40 6.64
N CYS A 172 0.91 -10.75 5.35
CA CYS A 172 2.19 -11.16 4.77
C CYS A 172 3.26 -10.08 4.88
N PHE A 173 2.89 -8.79 4.88
CA PHE A 173 3.82 -7.68 5.14
C PHE A 173 4.36 -7.64 6.57
N PHE A 174 3.86 -8.47 7.48
CA PHE A 174 4.22 -8.45 8.90
C PHE A 174 4.74 -9.79 9.42
N CYS A 175 4.57 -10.87 8.70
CA CYS A 175 4.90 -12.21 9.16
C CYS A 175 5.34 -13.22 8.10
N CYS A 176 5.59 -12.77 6.89
CA CYS A 176 6.19 -13.67 5.91
C CYS A 176 7.57 -14.13 6.41
N PRO A 177 7.88 -15.43 6.36
CA PRO A 177 9.22 -15.92 6.72
C PRO A 177 10.34 -15.25 5.94
N LEU A 178 10.05 -14.77 4.72
CA LEU A 178 10.99 -13.99 3.92
C LEU A 178 11.25 -12.60 4.50
N MET A 179 10.42 -12.12 5.44
CA MET A 179 10.55 -10.82 6.10
C MET A 179 11.23 -10.86 7.48
N GLU A 180 11.69 -12.03 7.93
CA GLU A 180 12.35 -12.08 9.24
C GLU A 180 13.67 -11.30 9.26
N ILE A 181 13.56 -10.03 9.70
CA ILE A 181 14.53 -9.32 10.55
C ILE A 181 15.74 -8.64 9.87
N THR A 182 15.94 -8.68 8.55
CA THR A 182 17.02 -7.90 7.93
C THR A 182 16.54 -7.14 6.70
N ASP A 183 17.21 -6.01 6.38
CA ASP A 183 16.98 -5.25 5.15
C ASP A 183 16.98 -6.14 3.89
N ILE A 184 17.86 -7.14 3.87
CA ILE A 184 17.99 -8.13 2.79
C ILE A 184 16.72 -8.98 2.66
N ARG A 185 16.11 -9.38 3.78
CA ARG A 185 14.91 -10.23 3.74
C ARG A 185 13.66 -9.48 3.29
N PHE A 186 13.54 -8.20 3.65
CA PHE A 186 12.45 -7.37 3.13
C PHE A 186 12.61 -7.15 1.63
N SER A 187 13.82 -6.90 1.16
CA SER A 187 14.15 -6.82 -0.26
C SER A 187 13.78 -8.12 -0.99
N ASN A 188 14.17 -9.29 -0.46
CA ASN A 188 13.82 -10.59 -1.02
C ASN A 188 12.31 -10.85 -1.06
N PHE A 189 11.57 -10.40 -0.01
CA PHE A 189 10.11 -10.45 0.00
C PHE A 189 9.51 -9.61 -1.14
N LEU A 190 10.01 -8.39 -1.33
CA LEU A 190 9.56 -7.53 -2.42
C LEU A 190 9.92 -8.12 -3.79
N GLU A 191 11.11 -8.64 -3.95
CA GLU A 191 11.54 -9.28 -5.19
C GLU A 191 10.67 -10.52 -5.50
N TYR A 192 10.38 -11.34 -4.52
CA TYR A 192 9.56 -12.55 -4.72
C TYR A 192 8.10 -12.24 -5.07
N TYR A 193 7.46 -11.31 -4.34
CA TYR A 193 6.02 -11.06 -4.50
C TYR A 193 5.69 -9.88 -5.41
N TYR A 194 6.62 -8.94 -5.60
CA TYR A 194 6.38 -7.64 -6.26
C TYR A 194 7.44 -7.29 -7.30
N ASN A 195 8.13 -8.30 -7.88
CA ASN A 195 9.12 -8.10 -8.94
C ASN A 195 8.56 -7.41 -10.20
N GLU A 196 7.27 -7.60 -10.47
CA GLU A 196 6.57 -6.93 -11.57
C GLU A 196 6.36 -5.43 -11.34
N GLU A 197 6.60 -4.94 -10.12
CA GLU A 197 6.47 -3.53 -9.74
C GLU A 197 7.81 -2.75 -9.92
N SER A 198 8.72 -3.26 -10.73
CA SER A 198 9.95 -2.54 -11.11
C SER A 198 9.64 -1.38 -12.06
N ARG A 199 10.54 -0.39 -12.09
CA ARG A 199 10.42 0.76 -13.01
C ARG A 199 10.33 0.32 -14.45
N GLU A 200 11.20 -0.57 -14.85
CA GLU A 200 11.31 -1.10 -16.22
C GLU A 200 10.03 -1.86 -16.62
N ALA A 201 9.52 -2.72 -15.73
CA ALA A 201 8.31 -3.48 -15.98
C ALA A 201 7.09 -2.55 -16.14
N ILE A 202 6.99 -1.49 -15.34
CA ILE A 202 5.90 -0.51 -15.42
C ILE A 202 6.02 0.32 -16.71
N GLN A 203 7.22 0.81 -17.06
CA GLN A 203 7.45 1.56 -18.29
C GLN A 203 7.08 0.72 -19.52
N GLN A 204 7.52 -0.54 -19.56
CA GLN A 204 7.16 -1.48 -20.61
C GLN A 204 5.64 -1.71 -20.70
N ALA A 205 4.97 -1.87 -19.55
CA ALA A 205 3.53 -2.08 -19.52
C ALA A 205 2.75 -0.88 -20.06
N LEU A 206 3.17 0.33 -19.70
CA LEU A 206 2.56 1.60 -20.13
C LEU A 206 3.02 2.07 -21.52
N LYS A 207 3.98 1.38 -22.16
CA LYS A 207 4.61 1.79 -23.43
C LYS A 207 5.22 3.19 -23.36
N ILE A 208 5.83 3.55 -22.25
CA ILE A 208 6.57 4.79 -22.05
C ILE A 208 7.98 4.57 -22.60
N GLU A 209 8.41 5.40 -23.54
CA GLU A 209 9.80 5.40 -24.00
C GLU A 209 10.73 5.75 -22.83
N ASN A 210 11.85 5.05 -22.74
CA ASN A 210 12.84 5.35 -21.72
C ASN A 210 13.46 6.71 -22.02
N ASP A 211 13.20 7.71 -21.20
CA ASP A 211 13.99 8.93 -21.16
C ASP A 211 15.43 8.51 -20.86
N LYS A 212 16.36 8.86 -21.77
CA LYS A 212 17.78 8.47 -21.74
C LYS A 212 18.56 8.98 -20.52
N GLU A 213 17.92 9.67 -19.59
CA GLU A 213 18.53 10.27 -18.38
C GLU A 213 18.33 9.46 -17.10
N THR A 214 17.84 8.23 -17.14
CA THR A 214 17.83 7.41 -15.93
C THR A 214 19.25 6.93 -15.65
N THR A 215 19.85 7.51 -14.62
CA THR A 215 21.15 7.11 -14.07
C THR A 215 21.17 5.58 -13.89
N PRO A 216 22.13 4.86 -14.51
CA PRO A 216 22.27 3.43 -14.27
C PRO A 216 22.65 3.22 -12.82
N GLY A 217 21.83 2.55 -12.04
CA GLY A 217 22.24 2.16 -10.70
C GLY A 217 21.17 1.91 -9.65
N ILE A 218 19.92 2.40 -9.78
CA ILE A 218 18.89 2.13 -8.76
C ILE A 218 17.82 1.24 -9.36
N THR A 219 17.98 -0.04 -9.18
CA THR A 219 17.12 -1.06 -9.77
C THR A 219 15.85 -1.36 -8.98
N THR A 220 15.74 -0.91 -7.73
CA THR A 220 14.58 -1.24 -6.89
C THR A 220 13.69 -0.02 -6.69
N LEU A 221 12.54 0.00 -7.36
CA LEU A 221 11.52 1.01 -7.15
C LEU A 221 11.08 1.01 -5.67
N GLY A 222 10.88 2.19 -5.11
CA GLY A 222 10.44 2.36 -3.73
C GLY A 222 11.54 2.42 -2.68
N LEU A 223 12.77 2.04 -2.98
CA LEU A 223 13.89 2.16 -2.05
C LEU A 223 14.34 3.61 -1.88
N HIS A 224 14.49 4.04 -0.64
CA HIS A 224 14.97 5.36 -0.25
C HIS A 224 16.10 5.23 0.77
N GLU A 225 17.28 5.79 0.44
CA GLU A 225 18.45 5.85 1.31
C GLU A 225 18.37 6.97 2.36
N ARG A 226 17.38 7.86 2.22
CA ARG A 226 17.12 8.96 3.15
C ARG A 226 15.66 9.01 3.49
N ILE A 227 15.36 9.01 4.78
CA ILE A 227 14.00 9.16 5.28
C ILE A 227 13.59 10.62 5.12
N PRO A 228 12.52 10.96 4.40
CA PRO A 228 12.03 12.32 4.28
C PRO A 228 11.67 12.90 5.65
N ARG A 229 11.86 14.22 5.81
CA ARG A 229 11.62 14.92 7.08
C ARG A 229 10.22 14.67 7.63
N TYR A 230 9.20 14.67 6.78
CA TYR A 230 7.82 14.42 7.20
C TYR A 230 7.62 13.01 7.80
N VAL A 231 8.26 12.00 7.25
CA VAL A 231 8.22 10.63 7.79
C VAL A 231 8.91 10.60 9.15
N SER A 232 10.07 11.25 9.29
CA SER A 232 10.82 11.34 10.55
C SER A 232 10.00 12.04 11.64
N ILE A 233 9.27 13.09 11.29
CA ILE A 233 8.39 13.82 12.21
C ILE A 233 7.24 12.90 12.65
N LEU A 234 6.57 12.22 11.72
CA LEU A 234 5.48 11.30 12.06
C LEU A 234 5.95 10.17 12.98
N MET A 235 7.19 9.66 12.78
CA MET A 235 7.78 8.64 13.65
C MET A 235 8.09 9.17 15.06
N ALA A 236 8.49 10.43 15.18
CA ALA A 236 8.85 11.06 16.45
C ALA A 236 7.63 11.42 17.32
N GLN A 237 6.43 11.48 16.73
CA GLN A 237 5.21 11.82 17.44
C GLN A 237 4.85 10.77 18.50
N LYS A 238 4.79 11.19 19.74
CA LYS A 238 4.04 10.48 20.79
C LYS A 238 2.57 10.87 20.61
N ASN A 239 1.66 9.96 20.79
CA ASN A 239 0.21 10.06 20.50
C ASN A 239 -0.55 11.25 21.17
N THR A 240 0.10 12.24 21.74
CA THR A 240 -0.50 13.23 22.66
C THR A 240 -0.39 14.70 22.23
N GLU A 241 0.31 15.06 21.15
CA GLU A 241 0.47 16.49 20.78
C GLU A 241 0.04 16.73 19.33
N GLN A 242 -1.26 16.91 19.13
CA GLN A 242 -1.87 16.99 17.78
C GLN A 242 -1.88 18.41 17.19
N ASN A 243 -1.97 19.46 18.01
CA ASN A 243 -2.42 20.77 17.53
C ASN A 243 -1.36 21.65 16.84
N ASP A 244 -0.09 21.59 17.23
CA ASP A 244 0.96 22.45 16.64
C ASP A 244 1.55 21.92 15.33
N ILE A 245 1.31 20.65 15.05
CA ILE A 245 1.88 19.96 13.91
C ILE A 245 1.00 20.06 12.68
N ASP A 246 -0.30 20.28 12.86
CA ASP A 246 -1.26 20.32 11.76
C ASP A 246 -1.00 21.48 10.80
N SER A 247 -0.68 22.68 11.31
CA SER A 247 -0.38 23.85 10.46
C SER A 247 0.95 23.68 9.68
N TRP A 248 1.95 23.07 10.30
CA TRP A 248 3.23 22.81 9.64
C TRP A 248 3.10 21.72 8.58
N TYR A 249 2.38 20.64 8.91
CA TYR A 249 2.03 19.58 7.98
C TYR A 249 1.24 20.15 6.80
N GLU A 250 0.24 20.95 7.00
CA GLU A 250 -0.55 21.53 5.91
C GLU A 250 0.30 22.39 4.96
N ASN A 251 1.25 23.14 5.46
CA ASN A 251 2.10 24.00 4.64
C ASN A 251 3.21 23.26 3.89
N GLU A 252 3.92 22.32 4.51
CA GLU A 252 5.00 21.57 3.86
C GLU A 252 4.49 20.42 2.99
N PHE A 253 3.34 19.87 3.34
CA PHE A 253 2.72 18.75 2.66
C PHE A 253 1.87 19.16 1.46
N SER A 254 1.25 20.31 1.48
CA SER A 254 0.41 20.76 0.35
C SER A 254 1.14 20.74 -0.99
N ASN A 255 2.47 20.85 -0.98
CA ASN A 255 3.30 20.81 -2.17
C ASN A 255 3.87 19.42 -2.53
N ARG A 256 4.11 18.53 -1.55
CA ARG A 256 4.78 17.24 -1.76
C ARG A 256 3.86 16.03 -1.78
N ILE A 257 2.68 16.14 -1.16
CA ILE A 257 1.75 15.02 -0.96
C ILE A 257 0.40 15.27 -1.62
N LYS A 258 0.38 16.12 -2.65
CA LYS A 258 -0.84 16.36 -3.43
C LYS A 258 -1.42 15.03 -3.90
N GLY A 259 -2.68 14.77 -3.52
CA GLY A 259 -3.47 13.68 -4.06
C GLY A 259 -3.41 12.36 -3.30
N ILE A 260 -3.02 12.35 -2.02
CA ILE A 260 -3.23 11.24 -1.10
C ILE A 260 -4.00 11.69 0.14
N ASN A 261 -4.77 10.77 0.74
CA ASN A 261 -5.64 11.06 1.88
C ASN A 261 -4.98 10.76 3.23
N ALA A 262 -3.91 9.95 3.22
CA ALA A 262 -3.23 9.54 4.45
C ALA A 262 -1.78 9.12 4.22
N ILE A 263 -1.00 9.15 5.31
CA ILE A 263 0.32 8.51 5.39
C ILE A 263 0.31 7.53 6.54
N MET A 264 0.91 6.37 6.31
CA MET A 264 1.20 5.37 7.34
C MET A 264 2.69 5.03 7.32
N VAL A 265 3.30 4.96 8.50
CA VAL A 265 4.70 4.60 8.68
C VAL A 265 4.78 3.39 9.60
N TYR A 266 5.46 2.35 9.17
CA TYR A 266 5.83 1.20 10.01
C TYR A 266 7.32 1.24 10.29
N ASP A 267 7.69 1.56 11.55
CA ASP A 267 9.07 1.67 12.00
C ASP A 267 9.56 0.33 12.56
N ILE A 268 10.44 -0.33 11.81
CA ILE A 268 10.95 -1.68 12.14
C ILE A 268 12.33 -1.60 12.83
N ARG A 269 12.95 -0.42 12.91
CA ARG A 269 14.33 -0.23 13.42
C ARG A 269 14.58 -0.75 14.84
N ASP A 270 13.54 -0.78 15.68
CA ASP A 270 13.67 -1.19 17.10
C ASP A 270 13.72 -2.71 17.33
N THR A 271 13.58 -3.53 16.27
CA THR A 271 13.65 -4.98 16.40
C THR A 271 15.08 -5.49 16.67
N GLU A 272 16.11 -4.72 16.36
CA GLU A 272 17.52 -5.11 16.53
C GLU A 272 18.07 -4.85 17.94
N ARG A 273 17.41 -4.00 18.75
CA ARG A 273 17.92 -3.61 20.09
C ARG A 273 17.54 -4.55 21.24
N LYS A 274 16.78 -5.62 20.97
CA LYS A 274 16.27 -6.54 22.01
C LYS A 274 16.72 -8.00 21.83
N LYS A 275 17.92 -8.19 21.28
CA LYS A 275 18.59 -9.50 21.30
C LYS A 275 19.83 -9.47 22.15
#